data_6cf2cad607874633a1ea5a8dbbf7ee69
#
_entry.id   6cf2cad607874633a1ea5a8dbbf7ee69
#
_cell.length_a   1.000
_cell.length_b   1.000
_cell.length_c   1.000
_cell.angle_alpha   90.00
_cell.angle_beta   90.00
_cell.angle_gamma   90.00
#
_symmetry.space_group_name_H-M   'P 1'
#
loop_
_entity.id
_entity.type
_entity.pdbx_description
1 polymer ?
#
loop_
_entity_poly.entity_id
_entity_poly.type
_entity_poly.pdbx_seq_one_letter_code
_entity_poly.pdbx_strand_id
1 'polypeptide(L)'
;MNSVPNKKVKELDINIFCDADHAHDLVTGRSVTGIIAFVGSTPVYWKSTRQTSVQTSTFGSEFTALKKAVEVAVSLRYYLRSMGVQISKPAKIYVDNKSVFLNAANPASSLNKKALALAYHFVREHVSGNVIEIQHIRSEDNYADCLTKPLNSTMLRNLLYEFMTN
;
A
#
# COMPACT_ATOMS: atom_id res chain seq x y z
N MET A 1 -15.88 34.39 -29.83
CA MET A 1 -15.99 33.17 -29.03
C MET A 1 -14.67 33.01 -28.24
N ASN A 2 -14.67 33.36 -26.97
CA ASN A 2 -13.45 33.25 -26.13
C ASN A 2 -13.30 31.78 -25.76
N SER A 3 -12.28 31.13 -26.28
CA SER A 3 -11.88 29.79 -25.88
C SER A 3 -11.42 29.85 -24.41
N VAL A 4 -12.20 29.22 -23.52
CA VAL A 4 -11.79 29.00 -22.12
C VAL A 4 -10.45 28.26 -22.17
N PRO A 5 -9.39 28.76 -21.47
CA PRO A 5 -8.12 28.06 -21.45
C PRO A 5 -8.34 26.65 -20.88
N ASN A 6 -7.99 25.64 -21.67
CA ASN A 6 -8.03 24.25 -21.24
C ASN A 6 -7.05 24.08 -20.08
N LYS A 7 -7.53 24.25 -18.85
CA LYS A 7 -6.73 24.01 -17.64
C LYS A 7 -6.36 22.52 -17.71
N LYS A 8 -5.11 22.21 -18.06
CA LYS A 8 -4.58 20.84 -17.97
C LYS A 8 -4.93 20.35 -16.58
N VAL A 9 -5.91 19.47 -16.48
CA VAL A 9 -6.28 18.83 -15.22
C VAL A 9 -5.03 18.13 -14.74
N LYS A 10 -4.46 18.58 -13.62
CA LYS A 10 -3.26 17.98 -13.05
C LYS A 10 -3.64 16.55 -12.66
N GLU A 11 -3.03 15.60 -13.36
CA GLU A 11 -3.27 14.20 -13.11
C GLU A 11 -2.84 13.86 -11.68
N LEU A 12 -3.73 13.28 -10.91
CA LEU A 12 -3.46 12.94 -9.52
C LEU A 12 -2.85 11.54 -9.42
N ASP A 13 -1.69 11.45 -8.81
CA ASP A 13 -1.06 10.18 -8.47
C ASP A 13 -1.58 9.68 -7.13
N ILE A 14 -1.82 8.37 -7.03
CA ILE A 14 -2.17 7.68 -5.78
C ILE A 14 -0.96 6.86 -5.36
N ASN A 15 -0.43 7.13 -4.17
CA ASN A 15 0.71 6.45 -3.59
C ASN A 15 0.30 5.83 -2.26
N ILE A 16 0.53 4.53 -2.07
CA ILE A 16 0.13 3.78 -0.89
C ILE A 16 1.34 3.03 -0.35
N PHE A 17 1.62 3.18 0.92
CA PHE A 17 2.66 2.45 1.63
C PHE A 17 2.00 1.43 2.55
N CYS A 18 2.54 0.22 2.61
CA CYS A 18 2.07 -0.79 3.53
C CYS A 18 3.21 -1.56 4.16
N ASP A 19 3.00 -1.97 5.40
CA ASP A 19 3.92 -2.76 6.21
C ASP A 19 3.15 -3.73 7.10
N ALA A 20 3.83 -4.77 7.61
CA ALA A 20 3.30 -5.64 8.63
C ALA A 20 4.35 -6.01 9.67
N ASP A 21 4.09 -5.70 10.94
CA ASP A 21 4.85 -6.23 12.06
C ASP A 21 4.36 -7.64 12.39
N HIS A 22 5.20 -8.65 12.03
CA HIS A 22 4.87 -10.06 12.17
C HIS A 22 4.84 -10.49 13.64
N ALA A 23 3.76 -11.18 14.05
CA ALA A 23 3.59 -11.71 15.40
C ALA A 23 3.79 -10.66 16.51
N HIS A 24 3.39 -9.41 16.25
CA HIS A 24 3.51 -8.30 17.19
C HIS A 24 2.84 -8.59 18.55
N ASP A 25 1.68 -9.20 18.53
CA ASP A 25 0.97 -9.61 19.75
C ASP A 25 1.51 -10.95 20.24
N LEU A 26 2.34 -10.93 21.27
CA LEU A 26 2.98 -12.12 21.85
C LEU A 26 2.01 -13.13 22.43
N VAL A 27 0.79 -12.71 22.81
CA VAL A 27 -0.23 -13.60 23.38
C VAL A 27 -1.01 -14.32 22.29
N THR A 28 -1.41 -13.62 21.25
CA THR A 28 -2.26 -14.18 20.18
C THR A 28 -1.46 -14.54 18.91
N GLY A 29 -0.20 -14.16 18.81
CA GLY A 29 0.63 -14.33 17.61
C GLY A 29 0.17 -13.53 16.39
N ARG A 30 -0.74 -12.56 16.59
CA ARG A 30 -1.29 -11.77 15.49
C ARG A 30 -0.35 -10.63 15.10
N SER A 31 -0.23 -10.42 13.80
CA SER A 31 0.52 -9.34 13.21
C SER A 31 -0.28 -8.02 13.20
N VAL A 32 0.42 -6.90 13.12
CA VAL A 32 -0.17 -5.58 12.89
C VAL A 32 0.08 -5.16 11.46
N THR A 33 -0.93 -4.63 10.78
CA THR A 33 -0.82 -4.04 9.44
C THR A 33 -0.89 -2.52 9.56
N GLY A 34 0.08 -1.84 8.95
CA GLY A 34 0.10 -0.39 8.73
C GLY A 34 -0.16 -0.08 7.26
N ILE A 35 -1.01 0.91 6.99
CA ILE A 35 -1.25 1.42 5.64
C ILE A 35 -1.35 2.94 5.72
N ILE A 36 -0.69 3.63 4.80
CA ILE A 36 -0.87 5.06 4.59
C ILE A 36 -1.00 5.34 3.09
N ALA A 37 -1.99 6.14 2.70
CA ALA A 37 -2.27 6.47 1.31
C ALA A 37 -2.32 7.97 1.07
N PHE A 38 -1.73 8.38 -0.04
CA PHE A 38 -1.64 9.76 -0.51
C PHE A 38 -2.36 9.92 -1.84
N VAL A 39 -2.96 11.09 -2.01
CA VAL A 39 -3.42 11.61 -3.31
C VAL A 39 -2.58 12.85 -3.62
N GLY A 40 -1.70 12.76 -4.61
CA GLY A 40 -0.62 13.71 -4.77
C GLY A 40 0.34 13.67 -3.57
N SER A 41 0.55 14.80 -2.90
CA SER A 41 1.34 14.91 -1.66
C SER A 41 0.50 14.85 -0.37
N THR A 42 -0.84 14.77 -0.48
CA THR A 42 -1.73 14.85 0.68
C THR A 42 -2.06 13.47 1.22
N PRO A 43 -1.82 13.18 2.50
CA PRO A 43 -2.28 11.94 3.13
C PRO A 43 -3.81 11.98 3.26
N VAL A 44 -4.48 10.96 2.71
CA VAL A 44 -5.96 10.87 2.69
C VAL A 44 -6.50 9.68 3.48
N TYR A 45 -5.64 8.71 3.77
CA TYR A 45 -6.01 7.52 4.52
C TYR A 45 -4.80 6.98 5.27
N TRP A 46 -4.99 6.62 6.55
CA TRP A 46 -3.99 5.90 7.34
C TRP A 46 -4.70 4.96 8.31
N LYS A 47 -4.10 3.82 8.54
CA LYS A 47 -4.66 2.81 9.43
C LYS A 47 -3.56 1.92 10.01
N SER A 48 -3.62 1.72 11.33
CA SER A 48 -2.93 0.65 12.03
C SER A 48 -3.97 -0.34 12.54
N THR A 49 -3.85 -1.62 12.23
CA THR A 49 -4.84 -2.62 12.65
C THR A 49 -4.24 -4.00 12.80
N ARG A 50 -4.65 -4.71 13.87
CA ARG A 50 -4.29 -6.11 14.08
C ARG A 50 -4.91 -6.98 12.99
N GLN A 51 -4.15 -7.94 12.47
CA GLN A 51 -4.66 -8.92 11.53
C GLN A 51 -5.63 -9.88 12.22
N THR A 52 -6.67 -10.30 11.52
CA THR A 52 -7.71 -11.19 12.07
C THR A 52 -7.23 -12.63 12.18
N SER A 53 -6.31 -13.04 11.32
CA SER A 53 -5.71 -14.38 11.28
C SER A 53 -4.24 -14.34 11.70
N VAL A 54 -3.79 -15.41 12.35
CA VAL A 54 -2.37 -15.62 12.64
C VAL A 54 -1.67 -16.04 11.34
N GLN A 55 -0.58 -15.35 11.02
CA GLN A 55 0.28 -15.69 9.88
C GLN A 55 1.48 -16.50 10.35
N THR A 56 1.79 -17.57 9.64
CA THR A 56 2.90 -18.46 10.00
C THR A 56 4.26 -18.01 9.51
N SER A 57 4.34 -16.86 8.87
CA SER A 57 5.58 -16.29 8.34
C SER A 57 5.46 -14.80 8.12
N THR A 58 6.59 -14.09 8.16
CA THR A 58 6.71 -12.66 7.80
C THR A 58 6.15 -12.40 6.39
N PHE A 59 6.47 -13.26 5.41
CA PHE A 59 5.88 -13.17 4.08
C PHE A 59 4.35 -13.16 4.11
N GLY A 60 3.72 -14.01 4.93
CA GLY A 60 2.26 -14.11 5.03
C GLY A 60 1.62 -12.84 5.60
N SER A 61 2.22 -12.27 6.65
CA SER A 61 1.74 -11.02 7.24
C SER A 61 1.89 -9.83 6.29
N GLU A 62 3.03 -9.72 5.63
CA GLU A 62 3.31 -8.69 4.64
C GLU A 62 2.39 -8.80 3.41
N PHE A 63 2.18 -10.03 2.91
CA PHE A 63 1.28 -10.25 1.79
C PHE A 63 -0.18 -9.92 2.14
N THR A 64 -0.58 -10.16 3.39
CA THR A 64 -1.89 -9.76 3.91
C THR A 64 -2.01 -8.23 3.98
N ALA A 65 -0.95 -7.53 4.37
CA ALA A 65 -0.90 -6.07 4.35
C ALA A 65 -1.01 -5.52 2.91
N LEU A 66 -0.25 -6.09 1.97
CA LEU A 66 -0.34 -5.75 0.55
C LEU A 66 -1.77 -5.93 0.01
N LYS A 67 -2.41 -7.06 0.30
CA LYS A 67 -3.81 -7.31 -0.13
C LYS A 67 -4.76 -6.23 0.38
N LYS A 68 -4.62 -5.80 1.63
CA LYS A 68 -5.42 -4.71 2.20
C LYS A 68 -5.10 -3.35 1.54
N ALA A 69 -3.83 -3.09 1.22
CA ALA A 69 -3.43 -1.88 0.49
C ALA A 69 -4.06 -1.83 -0.92
N VAL A 70 -4.16 -2.97 -1.60
CA VAL A 70 -4.89 -3.08 -2.89
C VAL A 70 -6.36 -2.73 -2.73
N GLU A 71 -7.03 -3.22 -1.68
CA GLU A 71 -8.43 -2.86 -1.39
C GLU A 71 -8.61 -1.35 -1.18
N VAL A 72 -7.67 -0.71 -0.47
CA VAL A 72 -7.65 0.75 -0.28
C VAL A 72 -7.45 1.46 -1.63
N ALA A 73 -6.52 1.00 -2.47
CA ALA A 73 -6.27 1.56 -3.79
C ALA A 73 -7.53 1.54 -4.68
N VAL A 74 -8.19 0.39 -4.74
CA VAL A 74 -9.43 0.21 -5.51
C VAL A 74 -10.52 1.14 -5.01
N SER A 75 -10.71 1.24 -3.69
CA SER A 75 -11.70 2.11 -3.07
C SER A 75 -11.43 3.59 -3.35
N LEU A 76 -10.19 4.04 -3.19
CA LEU A 76 -9.79 5.43 -3.48
C LEU A 76 -9.99 5.77 -4.96
N ARG A 77 -9.60 4.89 -5.88
CA ARG A 77 -9.82 5.08 -7.31
C ARG A 77 -11.31 5.20 -7.64
N TYR A 78 -12.14 4.37 -7.01
CA TYR A 78 -13.60 4.42 -7.17
C TYR A 78 -14.16 5.76 -6.68
N TYR A 79 -13.82 6.19 -5.45
CA TYR A 79 -14.31 7.46 -4.90
C TYR A 79 -13.85 8.67 -5.71
N LEU A 80 -12.59 8.74 -6.10
CA LEU A 80 -12.08 9.85 -6.90
C LEU A 80 -12.76 9.92 -8.27
N ARG A 81 -12.99 8.79 -8.93
CA ARG A 81 -13.72 8.74 -10.19
C ARG A 81 -15.19 9.15 -10.03
N SER A 82 -15.86 8.74 -8.95
CA SER A 82 -17.25 9.15 -8.69
C SER A 82 -17.38 10.65 -8.41
N MET A 83 -16.30 11.30 -7.94
CA MET A 83 -16.20 12.76 -7.83
C MET A 83 -15.77 13.46 -9.12
N GLY A 84 -15.66 12.75 -10.23
CA GLY A 84 -15.28 13.32 -11.53
C GLY A 84 -13.78 13.53 -11.73
N VAL A 85 -12.93 13.01 -10.83
CA VAL A 85 -11.47 13.09 -10.96
C VAL A 85 -10.98 12.05 -11.98
N GLN A 86 -10.22 12.51 -12.98
CA GLN A 86 -9.60 11.61 -13.95
C GLN A 86 -8.39 10.90 -13.33
N ILE A 87 -8.48 9.56 -13.24
CA ILE A 87 -7.39 8.69 -12.77
C ILE A 87 -7.04 7.74 -13.92
N SER A 88 -6.01 8.07 -14.69
CA SER A 88 -5.53 7.27 -15.83
C SER A 88 -4.43 6.31 -15.43
N LYS A 89 -3.55 6.70 -14.48
CA LYS A 89 -2.43 5.90 -14.02
C LYS A 89 -2.84 4.85 -12.99
N PRO A 90 -2.13 3.72 -12.89
CA PRO A 90 -2.29 2.79 -11.78
C PRO A 90 -1.94 3.47 -10.44
N ALA A 91 -2.56 3.03 -9.35
CA ALA A 91 -2.13 3.42 -8.02
C ALA A 91 -0.83 2.67 -7.67
N LYS A 92 0.17 3.39 -7.18
CA LYS A 92 1.45 2.78 -6.76
C LYS A 92 1.33 2.28 -5.32
N ILE A 93 1.72 1.03 -5.11
CA ILE A 93 1.79 0.43 -3.78
C ILE A 93 3.24 0.08 -3.49
N TYR A 94 3.76 0.62 -2.39
CA TYR A 94 5.14 0.47 -1.96
C TYR A 94 5.23 -0.58 -0.86
N VAL A 95 6.13 -1.55 -1.04
CA VAL A 95 6.44 -2.63 -0.10
C VAL A 95 7.95 -2.70 0.10
N ASP A 96 8.42 -3.01 1.30
CA ASP A 96 9.84 -3.17 1.60
C ASP A 96 10.28 -4.64 1.61
N ASN A 97 9.34 -5.57 1.59
CA ASN A 97 9.64 -6.99 1.50
C ASN A 97 9.86 -7.43 0.05
N LYS A 98 11.13 -7.68 -0.30
CA LYS A 98 11.52 -8.09 -1.65
C LYS A 98 10.82 -9.37 -2.13
N SER A 99 10.58 -10.33 -1.23
CA SER A 99 9.88 -11.57 -1.59
C SER A 99 8.42 -11.32 -1.94
N VAL A 100 7.75 -10.43 -1.21
CA VAL A 100 6.39 -9.98 -1.50
C VAL A 100 6.33 -9.29 -2.85
N PHE A 101 7.24 -8.33 -3.10
CA PHE A 101 7.35 -7.64 -4.38
C PHE A 101 7.51 -8.61 -5.55
N LEU A 102 8.50 -9.52 -5.49
CA LEU A 102 8.78 -10.47 -6.57
C LEU A 102 7.61 -11.40 -6.86
N ASN A 103 6.91 -11.86 -5.81
CA ASN A 103 5.75 -12.74 -5.97
C ASN A 103 4.52 -12.01 -6.53
N ALA A 104 4.33 -10.76 -6.18
CA ALA A 104 3.17 -9.99 -6.61
C ALA A 104 3.35 -9.37 -8.01
N ALA A 105 4.56 -8.87 -8.32
CA ALA A 105 4.87 -8.18 -9.57
C ALA A 105 5.22 -9.14 -10.73
N ASN A 106 5.77 -10.34 -10.44
CA ASN A 106 6.19 -11.27 -11.49
C ASN A 106 5.04 -12.22 -11.91
N PRO A 107 4.55 -12.16 -13.17
CA PRO A 107 3.49 -13.05 -13.66
C PRO A 107 3.85 -14.55 -13.63
N ALA A 108 5.13 -14.90 -13.71
CA ALA A 108 5.61 -16.28 -13.71
C ALA A 108 5.81 -16.88 -12.31
N SER A 109 5.68 -16.07 -11.24
CA SER A 109 5.86 -16.58 -9.88
C SER A 109 4.72 -17.54 -9.50
N SER A 110 5.07 -18.65 -8.84
CA SER A 110 4.11 -19.57 -8.28
C SER A 110 4.04 -19.43 -6.76
N LEU A 111 2.83 -19.37 -6.21
CA LEU A 111 2.64 -19.32 -4.77
C LEU A 111 2.46 -20.75 -4.23
N ASN A 112 3.43 -21.23 -3.47
CA ASN A 112 3.35 -22.55 -2.84
C ASN A 112 2.51 -22.59 -1.54
N LYS A 113 1.90 -21.46 -1.16
CA LYS A 113 1.11 -21.31 0.09
C LYS A 113 -0.38 -21.25 -0.21
N LYS A 114 -1.08 -22.39 -0.11
CA LYS A 114 -2.53 -22.49 -0.36
C LYS A 114 -3.36 -21.47 0.44
N ALA A 115 -2.97 -21.18 1.68
CA ALA A 115 -3.69 -20.24 2.55
C ALA A 115 -3.73 -18.79 2.02
N LEU A 116 -2.79 -18.42 1.16
CA LEU A 116 -2.71 -17.08 0.55
C LEU A 116 -3.16 -17.05 -0.91
N ALA A 117 -3.61 -18.18 -1.46
CA ALA A 117 -3.92 -18.29 -2.89
C ALA A 117 -4.95 -17.25 -3.36
N LEU A 118 -6.03 -17.05 -2.61
CA LEU A 118 -7.06 -16.07 -2.97
C LEU A 118 -6.52 -14.63 -2.93
N ALA A 119 -5.75 -14.28 -1.89
CA ALA A 119 -5.12 -12.97 -1.80
C ALA A 119 -4.12 -12.74 -2.95
N TYR A 120 -3.37 -13.78 -3.31
CA TYR A 120 -2.42 -13.77 -4.41
C TYR A 120 -3.09 -13.51 -5.76
N HIS A 121 -4.16 -14.24 -6.08
CA HIS A 121 -4.91 -14.04 -7.31
C HIS A 121 -5.56 -12.65 -7.35
N PHE A 122 -6.13 -12.20 -6.25
CA PHE A 122 -6.70 -10.87 -6.12
C PHE A 122 -5.69 -9.76 -6.42
N VAL A 123 -4.51 -9.80 -5.81
CA VAL A 123 -3.44 -8.81 -6.06
C VAL A 123 -3.02 -8.84 -7.53
N ARG A 124 -2.78 -10.01 -8.10
CA ARG A 124 -2.31 -10.16 -9.48
C ARG A 124 -3.34 -9.74 -10.52
N GLU A 125 -4.61 -9.98 -10.27
CA GLU A 125 -5.70 -9.49 -11.13
C GLU A 125 -5.63 -7.96 -11.26
N HIS A 126 -5.43 -7.25 -10.14
CA HIS A 126 -5.35 -5.79 -10.15
C HIS A 126 -4.04 -5.26 -10.76
N VAL A 127 -2.94 -5.99 -10.65
CA VAL A 127 -1.69 -5.67 -11.36
C VAL A 127 -1.87 -5.86 -12.87
N SER A 128 -2.39 -7.01 -13.31
CA SER A 128 -2.59 -7.30 -14.73
C SER A 128 -3.63 -6.39 -15.39
N GLY A 129 -4.64 -5.95 -14.63
CA GLY A 129 -5.64 -4.97 -15.04
C GLY A 129 -5.14 -3.52 -15.04
N ASN A 130 -3.86 -3.27 -14.74
CA ASN A 130 -3.27 -1.93 -14.62
C ASN A 130 -4.04 -0.99 -13.66
N VAL A 131 -4.67 -1.58 -12.63
CA VAL A 131 -5.33 -0.85 -11.56
C VAL A 131 -4.33 -0.37 -10.53
N ILE A 132 -3.33 -1.22 -10.25
CA ILE A 132 -2.23 -0.95 -9.34
C ILE A 132 -0.89 -1.32 -9.99
N GLU A 133 0.17 -0.70 -9.47
CA GLU A 133 1.57 -1.03 -9.73
C GLU A 133 2.26 -1.23 -8.38
N ILE A 134 3.02 -2.33 -8.22
CA ILE A 134 3.73 -2.61 -6.98
C ILE A 134 5.19 -2.22 -7.16
N GLN A 135 5.74 -1.50 -6.20
CA GLN A 135 7.12 -1.04 -6.19
C GLN A 135 7.81 -1.48 -4.89
N HIS A 136 9.09 -1.83 -5.00
CA HIS A 136 9.93 -2.14 -3.85
C HIS A 136 10.66 -0.89 -3.38
N ILE A 137 10.64 -0.65 -2.06
CA ILE A 137 11.38 0.44 -1.42
C ILE A 137 12.26 -0.12 -0.29
N ARG A 138 13.16 0.70 0.24
CA ARG A 138 13.92 0.35 1.45
C ARG A 138 13.02 0.52 2.67
N SER A 139 13.24 -0.29 3.70
CA SER A 139 12.44 -0.20 4.94
C SER A 139 12.52 1.19 5.60
N GLU A 140 13.67 1.85 5.52
CA GLU A 140 13.85 3.21 6.06
C GLU A 140 13.01 4.28 5.35
N ASP A 141 12.55 4.01 4.11
CA ASP A 141 11.70 4.90 3.30
C ASP A 141 10.22 4.49 3.37
N ASN A 142 9.88 3.43 4.14
CA ASN A 142 8.50 2.95 4.25
C ASN A 142 7.72 3.73 5.31
N TYR A 143 6.89 4.66 4.88
CA TYR A 143 6.06 5.46 5.77
C TYR A 143 5.10 4.64 6.64
N ALA A 144 4.73 3.44 6.23
CA ALA A 144 3.84 2.58 6.99
C ALA A 144 4.49 2.00 8.25
N ASP A 145 5.83 2.02 8.37
CA ASP A 145 6.56 1.55 9.55
C ASP A 145 6.13 2.29 10.84
N CYS A 146 5.82 3.59 10.74
CA CYS A 146 5.34 4.35 11.91
C CYS A 146 3.96 3.89 12.42
N LEU A 147 3.25 3.07 11.64
CA LEU A 147 1.92 2.54 12.00
C LEU A 147 1.99 1.09 12.50
N THR A 148 3.14 0.45 12.42
CA THR A 148 3.34 -0.97 12.80
C THR A 148 4.28 -1.15 13.97
N LYS A 149 5.30 -0.29 14.09
CA LYS A 149 6.39 -0.41 15.06
C LYS A 149 6.60 0.88 15.86
N PRO A 150 7.02 0.80 17.13
CA PRO A 150 7.50 1.97 17.84
C PRO A 150 8.84 2.41 17.22
N LEU A 151 8.84 3.54 16.54
CA LEU A 151 10.04 4.11 15.94
C LEU A 151 10.77 5.00 16.96
N ASN A 152 12.10 5.09 16.84
CA ASN A 152 12.86 6.08 17.58
C ASN A 152 12.50 7.50 17.09
N SER A 153 12.73 8.50 17.95
CA SER A 153 12.31 9.89 17.68
C SER A 153 12.93 10.49 16.41
N THR A 154 14.13 10.07 16.03
CA THR A 154 14.82 10.56 14.83
C THR A 154 14.16 10.00 13.56
N MET A 155 13.91 8.69 13.51
CA MET A 155 13.24 8.06 12.37
C MET A 155 11.81 8.60 12.21
N LEU A 156 11.07 8.72 13.31
CA LEU A 156 9.71 9.26 13.27
C LEU A 156 9.69 10.70 12.75
N ARG A 157 10.62 11.55 13.20
CA ARG A 157 10.73 12.93 12.70
C ARG A 157 11.08 12.98 11.21
N ASN A 158 11.99 12.16 10.75
CA ASN A 158 12.36 12.12 9.32
C ASN A 158 11.18 11.73 8.46
N LEU A 159 10.45 10.67 8.83
CA LEU A 159 9.24 10.25 8.11
C LEU A 159 8.14 11.33 8.15
N LEU A 160 7.89 11.94 9.32
CA LEU A 160 6.85 12.96 9.46
C LEU A 160 7.24 14.30 8.81
N TYR A 161 8.52 14.64 8.77
CA TYR A 161 9.00 15.90 8.19
C TYR A 161 8.57 16.02 6.72
N GLU A 162 8.68 14.96 5.96
CA GLU A 162 8.25 14.95 4.56
C GLU A 162 6.75 15.16 4.38
N PHE A 163 5.93 14.80 5.37
CA PHE A 163 4.47 15.04 5.34
C PHE A 163 4.09 16.46 5.74
N MET A 164 4.88 17.10 6.61
CA MET A 164 4.53 18.38 7.22
C MET A 164 5.09 19.59 6.48
N THR A 165 6.04 19.36 5.56
CA THR A 165 6.76 20.45 4.86
C THR A 165 6.40 20.57 3.38
N ASN A 166 5.58 19.67 2.83
CA ASN A 166 5.02 19.73 1.48
C ASN A 166 3.55 20.08 1.55
#